data_f7f5a6188808e81cc6bb2a15a90dfe5a
#
_entry.id   f7f5a6188808e81cc6bb2a15a90dfe5a
#
_cell.length_a   1.000
_cell.length_b   1.000
_cell.length_c   1.000
_cell.angle_alpha   90.00
_cell.angle_beta   90.00
_cell.angle_gamma   90.00
#
_symmetry.space_group_name_H-M   'P 1'
#
loop_
_entity.id
_entity.type
_entity.pdbx_description
1 polymer ?
#
loop_
_entity_poly.entity_id
_entity_poly.type
_entity_poly.pdbx_seq_one_letter_code
_entity_poly.pdbx_strand_id
1 'polypeptide(L)'
;IGLKENNIIAKFNSFDDQLAGKAALQKILLDEAVVALNLEPTTPQWLKNIGGGPLKLGLDLSGGVHFLLEVDIDSALDNRLESLLNEYRKKFRDDRINVESSRKDNKDLVFSFASDEDYNKALRIFNEDNITPLGTPLYDLTANSARNLIELAYSQSAIKEIRDYAVGQNLMTLRNRVNELGVSEPIVQRQGSSRIVVQLPGVQDTTAAKKIIGKTANLE
;
A
#
# COMPACT_ATOMS: atom_id res chain seq x y z
N ILE A 1 4.71 17.89 -30.70
CA ILE A 1 3.83 17.75 -29.54
C ILE A 1 2.62 16.96 -29.97
N GLY A 2 2.26 15.94 -29.24
CA GLY A 2 1.09 15.09 -29.48
C GLY A 2 0.30 14.85 -28.19
N LEU A 3 -0.98 14.54 -28.31
CA LEU A 3 -1.84 14.09 -27.21
C LEU A 3 -2.01 12.57 -27.33
N LYS A 4 -1.77 11.85 -26.26
CA LYS A 4 -2.03 10.42 -26.16
C LYS A 4 -2.77 10.15 -24.85
N GLU A 5 -4.02 9.69 -24.98
CA GLU A 5 -4.93 9.52 -23.85
C GLU A 5 -5.09 10.84 -23.08
N ASN A 6 -4.62 10.92 -21.84
CA ASN A 6 -4.66 12.12 -21.01
C ASN A 6 -3.28 12.80 -20.84
N ASN A 7 -2.28 12.40 -21.63
CA ASN A 7 -0.89 12.86 -21.52
C ASN A 7 -0.48 13.70 -22.72
N ILE A 8 0.27 14.79 -22.46
CA ILE A 8 0.91 15.58 -23.50
C ILE A 8 2.30 15.01 -23.76
N ILE A 9 2.59 14.67 -25.01
CA ILE A 9 3.88 14.11 -25.40
C ILE A 9 4.64 15.14 -26.24
N ALA A 10 5.82 15.52 -25.79
CA ALA A 10 6.79 16.32 -26.53
C ALA A 10 7.97 15.43 -26.95
N LYS A 11 8.27 15.37 -28.24
CA LYS A 11 9.39 14.59 -28.78
C LYS A 11 10.57 15.51 -29.07
N PHE A 12 11.75 15.04 -28.72
CA PHE A 12 13.04 15.71 -28.96
C PHE A 12 13.96 14.75 -29.71
N ASN A 13 14.87 15.31 -30.51
CA ASN A 13 15.79 14.52 -31.32
C ASN A 13 17.11 14.21 -30.62
N SER A 14 17.42 14.94 -29.54
CA SER A 14 18.59 14.71 -28.72
C SER A 14 18.24 14.62 -27.24
N PHE A 15 19.11 13.97 -26.47
CA PHE A 15 18.97 13.84 -25.04
C PHE A 15 19.13 15.20 -24.32
N ASP A 16 20.05 16.05 -24.81
CA ASP A 16 20.30 17.38 -24.24
C ASP A 16 19.09 18.30 -24.42
N ASP A 17 18.45 18.26 -25.60
CA ASP A 17 17.21 19.02 -25.86
C ASP A 17 16.05 18.51 -24.98
N GLN A 18 15.99 17.20 -24.75
CA GLN A 18 15.00 16.59 -23.86
C GLN A 18 15.17 17.06 -22.41
N LEU A 19 16.41 17.11 -21.91
CA LEU A 19 16.71 17.64 -20.58
C LEU A 19 16.39 19.13 -20.45
N ALA A 20 16.76 19.94 -21.45
CA ALA A 20 16.44 21.35 -21.48
C ALA A 20 14.92 21.59 -21.52
N GLY A 21 14.21 20.81 -22.34
CA GLY A 21 12.76 20.83 -22.43
C GLY A 21 12.08 20.45 -21.10
N LYS A 22 12.58 19.42 -20.41
CA LYS A 22 12.10 19.05 -19.07
C LYS A 22 12.27 20.21 -18.09
N ALA A 23 13.46 20.81 -18.03
CA ALA A 23 13.73 21.92 -17.11
C ALA A 23 12.83 23.14 -17.37
N ALA A 24 12.58 23.45 -18.65
CA ALA A 24 11.67 24.53 -19.02
C ALA A 24 10.21 24.23 -18.62
N LEU A 25 9.73 23.03 -18.88
CA LEU A 25 8.37 22.60 -18.51
C LEU A 25 8.18 22.56 -17.00
N GLN A 26 9.13 22.03 -16.23
CA GLN A 26 9.06 22.04 -14.77
C GLN A 26 8.99 23.44 -14.18
N LYS A 27 9.68 24.40 -14.79
CA LYS A 27 9.65 25.81 -14.36
C LYS A 27 8.30 26.49 -14.62
N ILE A 28 7.60 26.07 -15.67
CA ILE A 28 6.28 26.62 -16.05
C ILE A 28 5.15 25.93 -15.28
N LEU A 29 5.20 24.62 -15.18
CA LEU A 29 4.13 23.82 -14.61
C LEU A 29 4.20 23.71 -13.07
N LEU A 30 5.33 24.12 -12.47
CA LEU A 30 5.56 24.00 -11.02
C LEU A 30 5.21 22.57 -10.53
N ASP A 31 4.27 22.46 -9.59
CA ASP A 31 3.80 21.16 -9.06
C ASP A 31 2.44 20.69 -9.65
N GLU A 32 1.93 21.40 -10.68
CA GLU A 32 0.61 21.08 -11.28
C GLU A 32 0.65 19.85 -12.19
N ALA A 33 1.82 19.51 -12.75
CA ALA A 33 1.96 18.33 -13.61
C ALA A 33 3.31 17.64 -13.44
N VAL A 34 3.31 16.32 -13.68
CA VAL A 34 4.51 15.49 -13.65
C VAL A 34 5.14 15.44 -15.04
N VAL A 35 6.40 15.90 -15.15
CA VAL A 35 7.18 15.81 -16.39
C VAL A 35 8.10 14.59 -16.32
N ALA A 36 7.73 13.50 -17.01
CA ALA A 36 8.52 12.28 -17.12
C ALA A 36 9.33 12.23 -18.40
N LEU A 37 10.57 11.75 -18.34
CA LEU A 37 11.38 11.46 -19.52
C LEU A 37 11.19 10.00 -19.93
N ASN A 38 10.96 9.77 -21.21
CA ASN A 38 10.83 8.43 -21.76
C ASN A 38 11.56 8.33 -23.10
N LEU A 39 12.04 7.12 -23.44
CA LEU A 39 12.64 6.84 -24.75
C LEU A 39 11.58 6.25 -25.66
N GLU A 40 11.40 6.84 -26.85
CA GLU A 40 10.51 6.30 -27.86
C GLU A 40 11.29 5.38 -28.83
N PRO A 41 10.79 4.15 -29.08
CA PRO A 41 11.41 3.27 -30.04
C PRO A 41 11.38 3.86 -31.47
N THR A 42 12.52 3.89 -32.15
CA THR A 42 12.65 4.35 -33.54
C THR A 42 12.33 3.25 -34.56
N THR A 43 11.41 2.34 -34.21
CA THR A 43 11.04 1.22 -35.08
C THR A 43 10.37 1.73 -36.37
N PRO A 44 10.89 1.37 -37.56
CA PRO A 44 10.33 1.77 -38.84
C PRO A 44 8.87 1.31 -39.02
N GLN A 45 8.05 2.13 -39.67
CA GLN A 45 6.61 1.85 -39.88
C GLN A 45 6.38 0.51 -40.59
N TRP A 46 7.20 0.15 -41.59
CA TRP A 46 7.07 -1.10 -42.31
C TRP A 46 7.23 -2.32 -41.42
N LEU A 47 8.11 -2.23 -40.40
CA LEU A 47 8.35 -3.31 -39.44
C LEU A 47 7.15 -3.44 -38.46
N LYS A 48 6.55 -2.31 -38.05
CA LYS A 48 5.33 -2.30 -37.24
C LYS A 48 4.15 -2.94 -37.99
N ASN A 49 4.05 -2.71 -39.29
CA ASN A 49 2.96 -3.24 -40.11
C ASN A 49 2.97 -4.76 -40.25
N ILE A 50 4.15 -5.41 -40.10
CA ILE A 50 4.27 -6.87 -40.11
C ILE A 50 4.32 -7.47 -38.70
N GLY A 51 3.95 -6.68 -37.67
CA GLY A 51 3.93 -7.13 -36.27
C GLY A 51 5.30 -7.13 -35.60
N GLY A 52 6.34 -6.59 -36.26
CA GLY A 52 7.67 -6.40 -35.67
C GLY A 52 7.69 -5.21 -34.72
N GLY A 53 8.19 -5.41 -33.51
CA GLY A 53 8.40 -4.38 -32.51
C GLY A 53 9.85 -4.34 -32.04
N PRO A 54 10.24 -3.33 -31.27
CA PRO A 54 11.55 -3.34 -30.63
C PRO A 54 11.64 -4.53 -29.69
N LEU A 55 12.82 -5.11 -29.58
CA LEU A 55 13.09 -6.09 -28.53
C LEU A 55 12.82 -5.45 -27.18
N LYS A 56 12.02 -6.13 -26.35
CA LYS A 56 11.75 -5.72 -24.97
C LYS A 56 13.03 -5.96 -24.18
N LEU A 57 13.83 -4.90 -24.05
CA LEU A 57 15.07 -4.95 -23.29
C LEU A 57 14.72 -4.82 -21.81
N GLY A 58 15.05 -5.84 -21.02
CA GLY A 58 14.94 -5.79 -19.57
C GLY A 58 15.84 -4.70 -18.96
N LEU A 59 15.74 -4.52 -17.65
CA LEU A 59 16.50 -3.51 -16.89
C LEU A 59 18.01 -3.58 -17.15
N ASP A 60 18.53 -4.79 -17.33
CA ASP A 60 19.97 -5.05 -17.55
C ASP A 60 20.50 -4.47 -18.87
N LEU A 61 19.64 -4.33 -19.87
CA LEU A 61 20.02 -3.85 -21.22
C LEU A 61 19.54 -2.43 -21.50
N SER A 62 18.42 -2.03 -20.94
CA SER A 62 17.86 -0.67 -21.15
C SER A 62 18.32 0.32 -20.09
N GLY A 63 18.94 -0.15 -19.01
CA GLY A 63 19.09 0.62 -17.79
C GLY A 63 17.74 0.91 -17.16
N GLY A 64 17.73 1.59 -16.03
CA GLY A 64 16.49 1.96 -15.35
C GLY A 64 16.62 1.93 -13.82
N VAL A 65 15.51 2.01 -13.15
CA VAL A 65 15.48 2.05 -11.68
C VAL A 65 14.80 0.81 -11.13
N HIS A 66 15.40 0.23 -10.12
CA HIS A 66 14.88 -0.88 -9.36
C HIS A 66 14.66 -0.44 -7.91
N PHE A 67 13.41 -0.47 -7.45
CA PHE A 67 13.07 -0.23 -6.06
C PHE A 67 12.64 -1.52 -5.40
N LEU A 68 13.14 -1.74 -4.20
CA LEU A 68 12.63 -2.72 -3.26
C LEU A 68 11.96 -1.96 -2.11
N LEU A 69 10.65 -2.08 -2.01
CA LEU A 69 9.83 -1.42 -1.01
C LEU A 69 9.38 -2.45 0.03
N GLU A 70 9.39 -2.07 1.28
CA GLU A 70 8.85 -2.87 2.37
C GLU A 70 7.57 -2.22 2.90
N VAL A 71 6.52 -3.01 3.03
CA VAL A 71 5.25 -2.56 3.61
C VAL A 71 5.38 -2.60 5.12
N ASP A 72 5.09 -1.49 5.79
CA ASP A 72 5.09 -1.39 7.24
C ASP A 72 3.84 -2.10 7.81
N ILE A 73 4.00 -3.40 8.07
CA ILE A 73 2.94 -4.23 8.60
C ILE A 73 2.65 -3.91 10.08
N ASP A 74 3.66 -3.49 10.82
CA ASP A 74 3.47 -3.15 12.24
C ASP A 74 2.57 -1.92 12.38
N SER A 75 2.80 -0.87 11.60
CA SER A 75 1.89 0.29 11.56
C SER A 75 0.48 -0.08 11.09
N ALA A 76 0.34 -0.96 10.11
CA ALA A 76 -0.97 -1.43 9.65
C ALA A 76 -1.73 -2.20 10.75
N LEU A 77 -1.03 -3.05 11.50
CA LEU A 77 -1.59 -3.77 12.64
C LEU A 77 -1.98 -2.81 13.77
N ASP A 78 -1.12 -1.84 14.07
CA ASP A 78 -1.36 -0.85 15.11
C ASP A 78 -2.60 0.00 14.84
N ASN A 79 -2.75 0.51 13.62
CA ASN A 79 -3.93 1.27 13.20
C ASN A 79 -5.20 0.42 13.26
N ARG A 80 -5.11 -0.86 12.90
CA ARG A 80 -6.24 -1.78 12.99
C ARG A 80 -6.64 -2.07 14.42
N LEU A 81 -5.67 -2.22 15.33
CA LEU A 81 -5.93 -2.40 16.78
C LEU A 81 -6.58 -1.16 17.39
N GLU A 82 -6.15 0.05 17.04
CA GLU A 82 -6.77 1.28 17.52
C GLU A 82 -8.21 1.43 17.02
N SER A 83 -8.45 1.12 15.75
CA SER A 83 -9.79 1.12 15.18
C SER A 83 -10.69 0.13 15.91
N LEU A 84 -10.21 -1.07 16.17
CA LEU A 84 -10.92 -2.12 16.89
C LEU A 84 -11.20 -1.73 18.36
N LEU A 85 -10.23 -1.13 19.04
CA LEU A 85 -10.42 -0.62 20.40
C LEU A 85 -11.55 0.41 20.47
N ASN A 86 -11.61 1.31 19.50
CA ASN A 86 -12.66 2.33 19.42
C ASN A 86 -14.03 1.71 19.07
N GLU A 87 -14.06 0.70 18.22
CA GLU A 87 -15.27 -0.05 17.87
C GLU A 87 -15.86 -0.75 19.10
N TYR A 88 -15.04 -1.49 19.86
CA TYR A 88 -15.52 -2.13 21.10
C TYR A 88 -15.91 -1.14 22.18
N ARG A 89 -15.20 -0.02 22.32
CA ARG A 89 -15.62 1.05 23.24
C ARG A 89 -16.98 1.59 22.90
N LYS A 90 -17.30 1.73 21.61
CA LYS A 90 -18.61 2.16 21.16
C LYS A 90 -19.65 1.08 21.41
N LYS A 91 -19.39 -0.17 21.03
CA LYS A 91 -20.29 -1.31 21.21
C LYS A 91 -20.66 -1.52 22.68
N PHE A 92 -19.69 -1.50 23.58
CA PHE A 92 -19.91 -1.64 25.01
C PHE A 92 -20.74 -0.49 25.60
N ARG A 93 -20.55 0.73 25.12
CA ARG A 93 -21.37 1.87 25.53
C ARG A 93 -22.81 1.73 25.07
N ASP A 94 -23.02 1.31 23.83
CA ASP A 94 -24.35 1.11 23.25
C ASP A 94 -25.09 -0.03 23.98
N ASP A 95 -24.38 -1.09 24.38
CA ASP A 95 -24.89 -2.24 25.13
C ASP A 95 -24.92 -2.02 26.65
N ARG A 96 -24.54 -0.82 27.13
CA ARG A 96 -24.52 -0.43 28.56
C ARG A 96 -23.63 -1.34 29.40
N ILE A 97 -22.51 -1.78 28.88
CA ILE A 97 -21.48 -2.54 29.59
C ILE A 97 -20.48 -1.57 30.21
N ASN A 98 -20.27 -1.65 31.51
CA ASN A 98 -19.36 -0.77 32.24
C ASN A 98 -17.93 -1.27 32.15
N VAL A 99 -17.16 -0.61 31.26
CA VAL A 99 -15.73 -0.84 31.10
C VAL A 99 -14.97 0.06 32.07
N GLU A 100 -14.21 -0.53 32.98
CA GLU A 100 -13.36 0.19 33.91
C GLU A 100 -12.12 0.76 33.21
N SER A 101 -11.49 -0.06 32.37
CA SER A 101 -10.31 0.33 31.58
C SER A 101 -10.33 -0.38 30.22
N SER A 102 -9.93 0.34 29.20
CA SER A 102 -9.69 -0.24 27.86
C SER A 102 -8.46 0.44 27.25
N ARG A 103 -7.46 -0.34 26.94
CA ARG A 103 -6.19 0.17 26.40
C ARG A 103 -5.56 -0.79 25.41
N LYS A 104 -4.73 -0.25 24.56
CA LYS A 104 -3.76 -1.03 23.78
C LYS A 104 -2.50 -1.20 24.63
N ASP A 105 -2.03 -2.43 24.74
CA ASP A 105 -0.77 -2.77 25.40
C ASP A 105 0.10 -3.55 24.40
N ASN A 106 1.10 -2.90 23.84
CA ASN A 106 1.87 -3.41 22.71
C ASN A 106 0.97 -3.79 21.52
N LYS A 107 0.85 -5.09 21.23
CA LYS A 107 0.05 -5.65 20.13
C LYS A 107 -1.27 -6.29 20.61
N ASP A 108 -1.64 -6.06 21.86
CA ASP A 108 -2.82 -6.61 22.49
C ASP A 108 -3.80 -5.52 22.90
N LEU A 109 -5.07 -5.86 22.96
CA LEU A 109 -6.10 -5.02 23.57
C LEU A 109 -6.47 -5.59 24.94
N VAL A 110 -6.45 -4.76 25.93
CA VAL A 110 -6.73 -5.14 27.31
C VAL A 110 -7.97 -4.38 27.79
N PHE A 111 -8.96 -5.13 28.25
CA PHE A 111 -10.21 -4.61 28.81
C PHE A 111 -10.39 -5.10 30.24
N SER A 112 -10.72 -4.19 31.17
CA SER A 112 -11.17 -4.54 32.52
C SER A 112 -12.59 -4.04 32.72
N PHE A 113 -13.37 -4.82 33.46
CA PHE A 113 -14.79 -4.59 33.68
C PHE A 113 -15.11 -4.40 35.17
N ALA A 114 -16.08 -3.53 35.46
CA ALA A 114 -16.42 -3.18 36.82
C ALA A 114 -17.17 -4.29 37.59
N SER A 115 -17.81 -5.22 36.88
CA SER A 115 -18.58 -6.31 37.48
C SER A 115 -18.42 -7.62 36.70
N ASP A 116 -18.68 -8.73 37.38
CA ASP A 116 -18.74 -10.07 36.75
C ASP A 116 -19.84 -10.16 35.67
N GLU A 117 -20.93 -9.40 35.84
CA GLU A 117 -22.00 -9.34 34.86
C GLU A 117 -21.54 -8.67 33.56
N ASP A 118 -20.88 -7.51 33.67
CA ASP A 118 -20.33 -6.79 32.52
C ASP A 118 -19.25 -7.60 31.83
N TYR A 119 -18.36 -8.24 32.61
CA TYR A 119 -17.34 -9.14 32.09
C TYR A 119 -17.94 -10.30 31.27
N ASN A 120 -18.98 -10.95 31.80
CA ASN A 120 -19.62 -12.07 31.12
C ASN A 120 -20.38 -11.65 29.85
N LYS A 121 -21.00 -10.44 29.85
CA LYS A 121 -21.60 -9.87 28.63
C LYS A 121 -20.54 -9.58 27.58
N ALA A 122 -19.45 -8.92 27.95
CA ALA A 122 -18.35 -8.62 27.05
C ALA A 122 -17.70 -9.88 26.47
N LEU A 123 -17.50 -10.90 27.32
CA LEU A 123 -16.92 -12.17 26.86
C LEU A 123 -17.78 -12.87 25.79
N ARG A 124 -19.12 -12.80 25.89
CA ARG A 124 -20.01 -13.30 24.84
C ARG A 124 -19.85 -12.53 23.55
N ILE A 125 -19.83 -11.21 23.62
CA ILE A 125 -19.65 -10.34 22.45
C ILE A 125 -18.32 -10.65 21.76
N PHE A 126 -17.23 -10.76 22.52
CA PHE A 126 -15.93 -11.10 21.94
C PHE A 126 -15.92 -12.48 21.27
N ASN A 127 -16.58 -13.47 21.87
CA ASN A 127 -16.67 -14.80 21.27
C ASN A 127 -17.54 -14.83 20.00
N GLU A 128 -18.62 -14.05 19.96
CA GLU A 128 -19.49 -13.93 18.78
C GLU A 128 -18.79 -13.23 17.63
N ASP A 129 -18.02 -12.17 17.92
CA ASP A 129 -17.27 -11.40 16.93
C ASP A 129 -15.94 -12.08 16.51
N ASN A 130 -15.51 -13.09 17.24
CA ASN A 130 -14.19 -13.74 17.03
C ASN A 130 -14.16 -14.75 15.88
N ILE A 131 -14.97 -14.56 14.85
CA ILE A 131 -15.05 -15.48 13.73
C ILE A 131 -14.93 -14.68 12.43
N THR A 132 -13.89 -14.98 11.64
CA THR A 132 -13.77 -14.41 10.30
C THR A 132 -14.80 -15.05 9.34
N PRO A 133 -15.09 -14.42 8.19
CA PRO A 133 -15.93 -15.02 7.15
C PRO A 133 -15.44 -16.41 6.66
N LEU A 134 -14.17 -16.73 6.89
CA LEU A 134 -13.56 -18.03 6.59
C LEU A 134 -13.68 -19.04 7.74
N GLY A 135 -14.32 -18.65 8.86
CA GLY A 135 -14.49 -19.52 10.03
C GLY A 135 -13.24 -19.70 10.90
N THR A 136 -12.23 -18.85 10.71
CA THR A 136 -11.01 -18.86 11.55
C THR A 136 -11.13 -17.84 12.67
N PRO A 137 -10.52 -18.07 13.86
CA PRO A 137 -10.54 -17.08 14.92
C PRO A 137 -9.76 -15.81 14.51
N LEU A 138 -10.37 -14.65 14.76
CA LEU A 138 -9.76 -13.35 14.51
C LEU A 138 -8.75 -13.00 15.61
N TYR A 139 -9.06 -13.39 16.86
CA TYR A 139 -8.23 -13.11 18.02
C TYR A 139 -7.93 -14.37 18.82
N ASP A 140 -6.76 -14.39 19.42
CA ASP A 140 -6.44 -15.25 20.57
C ASP A 140 -6.97 -14.50 21.81
N LEU A 141 -8.01 -15.05 22.45
CA LEU A 141 -8.70 -14.44 23.58
C LEU A 141 -8.22 -15.08 24.87
N THR A 142 -7.67 -14.28 25.78
CA THR A 142 -7.29 -14.66 27.13
C THR A 142 -8.25 -14.01 28.15
N ALA A 143 -8.98 -14.81 28.89
CA ALA A 143 -9.98 -14.35 29.83
C ALA A 143 -9.58 -14.70 31.28
N ASN A 144 -9.58 -13.69 32.17
CA ASN A 144 -9.27 -13.83 33.58
C ASN A 144 -10.47 -13.36 34.42
N SER A 145 -11.32 -14.30 34.81
CA SER A 145 -12.55 -14.01 35.58
C SER A 145 -12.27 -13.47 36.98
N ALA A 146 -11.15 -13.86 37.62
CA ALA A 146 -10.82 -13.36 38.97
C ALA A 146 -10.46 -11.88 39.01
N ARG A 147 -10.11 -11.29 37.85
CA ARG A 147 -9.74 -9.88 37.70
C ARG A 147 -10.70 -9.12 36.78
N ASN A 148 -11.75 -9.77 36.28
CA ASN A 148 -12.65 -9.23 35.25
C ASN A 148 -11.89 -8.63 34.06
N LEU A 149 -10.84 -9.33 33.60
CA LEU A 149 -9.92 -8.85 32.58
C LEU A 149 -10.00 -9.77 31.36
N ILE A 150 -10.06 -9.16 30.19
CA ILE A 150 -10.02 -9.85 28.88
C ILE A 150 -8.90 -9.21 28.05
N GLU A 151 -8.05 -10.07 27.51
CA GLU A 151 -6.98 -9.69 26.60
C GLU A 151 -7.25 -10.30 25.23
N LEU A 152 -7.11 -9.49 24.18
CA LEU A 152 -7.26 -9.88 22.80
C LEU A 152 -5.95 -9.62 22.05
N ALA A 153 -5.36 -10.67 21.50
CA ALA A 153 -4.25 -10.60 20.56
C ALA A 153 -4.73 -11.03 19.18
N TYR A 154 -4.23 -10.43 18.09
CA TYR A 154 -4.53 -10.97 16.76
C TYR A 154 -3.98 -12.38 16.61
N SER A 155 -4.82 -13.31 16.12
CA SER A 155 -4.38 -14.65 15.77
C SER A 155 -3.36 -14.60 14.62
N GLN A 156 -2.52 -15.62 14.50
CA GLN A 156 -1.54 -15.70 13.40
C GLN A 156 -2.21 -15.71 12.02
N SER A 157 -3.41 -16.27 11.91
CA SER A 157 -4.23 -16.25 10.69
C SER A 157 -4.68 -14.81 10.34
N ALA A 158 -5.16 -14.07 11.34
CA ALA A 158 -5.57 -12.67 11.15
C ALA A 158 -4.40 -11.76 10.77
N ILE A 159 -3.24 -11.93 11.43
CA ILE A 159 -2.01 -11.18 11.09
C ILE A 159 -1.61 -11.45 9.63
N LYS A 160 -1.70 -12.70 9.19
CA LYS A 160 -1.41 -13.05 7.79
C LYS A 160 -2.38 -12.38 6.81
N GLU A 161 -3.67 -12.41 7.13
CA GLU A 161 -4.71 -11.78 6.30
C GLU A 161 -4.54 -10.26 6.21
N ILE A 162 -4.30 -9.59 7.34
CA ILE A 162 -4.02 -8.14 7.39
C ILE A 162 -2.78 -7.80 6.56
N ARG A 163 -1.73 -8.60 6.67
CA ARG A 163 -0.50 -8.45 5.88
C ARG A 163 -0.77 -8.58 4.39
N ASP A 164 -1.46 -9.65 3.98
CA ASP A 164 -1.75 -9.92 2.58
C ASP A 164 -2.63 -8.82 1.98
N TYR A 165 -3.59 -8.31 2.75
CA TYR A 165 -4.42 -7.17 2.37
C TYR A 165 -3.59 -5.89 2.22
N ALA A 166 -2.76 -5.54 3.21
CA ALA A 166 -1.92 -4.35 3.17
C ALA A 166 -0.94 -4.37 1.99
N VAL A 167 -0.29 -5.51 1.74
CA VAL A 167 0.60 -5.67 0.57
C VAL A 167 -0.17 -5.56 -0.73
N GLY A 168 -1.37 -6.17 -0.81
CA GLY A 168 -2.24 -6.09 -1.98
C GLY A 168 -2.67 -4.66 -2.32
N GLN A 169 -3.09 -3.89 -1.33
CA GLN A 169 -3.46 -2.48 -1.48
C GLN A 169 -2.29 -1.61 -1.93
N ASN A 170 -1.13 -1.76 -1.28
CA ASN A 170 0.08 -1.04 -1.67
C ASN A 170 0.52 -1.38 -3.10
N LEU A 171 0.44 -2.65 -3.49
CA LEU A 171 0.78 -3.09 -4.84
C LEU A 171 -0.14 -2.47 -5.89
N MET A 172 -1.45 -2.39 -5.62
CA MET A 172 -2.42 -1.75 -6.52
C MET A 172 -2.15 -0.25 -6.64
N THR A 173 -1.93 0.43 -5.51
CA THR A 173 -1.60 1.86 -5.48
C THR A 173 -0.32 2.16 -6.24
N LEU A 174 0.74 1.36 -6.04
CA LEU A 174 2.00 1.50 -6.76
C LEU A 174 1.84 1.29 -8.27
N ARG A 175 1.05 0.29 -8.69
CA ARG A 175 0.75 0.08 -10.12
C ARG A 175 0.07 1.29 -10.74
N ASN A 176 -0.94 1.84 -10.09
CA ASN A 176 -1.64 3.02 -10.60
C ASN A 176 -0.69 4.20 -10.77
N ARG A 177 0.13 4.49 -9.78
CA ARG A 177 1.11 5.59 -9.82
C ARG A 177 2.21 5.39 -10.86
N VAL A 178 2.69 4.17 -11.00
CA VAL A 178 3.68 3.84 -12.01
C VAL A 178 3.10 3.98 -13.41
N ASN A 179 1.83 3.63 -13.60
CA ASN A 179 1.13 3.85 -14.87
C ASN A 179 0.95 5.35 -15.18
N GLU A 180 0.69 6.19 -14.17
CA GLU A 180 0.63 7.65 -14.32
C GLU A 180 1.96 8.25 -14.78
N LEU A 181 3.09 7.62 -14.45
CA LEU A 181 4.41 8.01 -14.95
C LEU A 181 4.59 7.81 -16.46
N GLY A 182 3.72 7.04 -17.10
CA GLY A 182 3.82 6.74 -18.52
C GLY A 182 5.05 5.92 -18.89
N VAL A 183 5.65 5.20 -17.92
CA VAL A 183 6.80 4.33 -18.15
C VAL A 183 6.38 3.14 -19.01
N SER A 184 7.18 2.82 -20.00
CA SER A 184 6.92 1.66 -20.85
C SER A 184 7.25 0.37 -20.10
N GLU A 185 6.24 -0.51 -19.97
CA GLU A 185 6.36 -1.85 -19.39
C GLU A 185 6.96 -1.90 -17.96
N PRO A 186 6.40 -1.17 -17.00
CA PRO A 186 6.88 -1.25 -15.64
C PRO A 186 6.52 -2.60 -15.02
N ILE A 187 7.40 -3.11 -14.16
CA ILE A 187 7.12 -4.32 -13.38
C ILE A 187 6.84 -3.91 -11.95
N VAL A 188 5.65 -4.25 -11.45
CA VAL A 188 5.26 -4.07 -10.05
C VAL A 188 4.74 -5.40 -9.54
N GLN A 189 5.52 -6.05 -8.66
CA GLN A 189 5.20 -7.38 -8.17
C GLN A 189 5.56 -7.56 -6.70
N ARG A 190 4.81 -8.43 -6.02
CA ARG A 190 5.10 -8.84 -4.64
C ARG A 190 6.34 -9.71 -4.60
N GLN A 191 7.20 -9.49 -3.62
CA GLN A 191 8.37 -10.31 -3.31
C GLN A 191 8.34 -10.75 -1.84
N GLY A 192 8.08 -12.02 -1.61
CA GLY A 192 7.97 -12.55 -0.24
C GLY A 192 6.69 -12.12 0.47
N SER A 193 6.77 -11.95 1.80
CA SER A 193 5.60 -11.68 2.65
C SER A 193 5.22 -10.20 2.75
N SER A 194 6.18 -9.27 2.72
CA SER A 194 5.97 -7.85 3.02
C SER A 194 6.61 -6.89 2.01
N ARG A 195 7.29 -7.40 0.98
CA ARG A 195 8.04 -6.56 0.04
C ARG A 195 7.37 -6.48 -1.33
N ILE A 196 7.59 -5.35 -2.00
CA ILE A 196 7.14 -5.08 -3.37
C ILE A 196 8.35 -4.62 -4.18
N VAL A 197 8.56 -5.26 -5.31
CA VAL A 197 9.57 -4.86 -6.31
C VAL A 197 8.89 -3.97 -7.35
N VAL A 198 9.52 -2.83 -7.63
CA VAL A 198 9.12 -1.93 -8.72
C VAL A 198 10.33 -1.74 -9.65
N GLN A 199 10.17 -2.14 -10.89
CA GLN A 199 11.18 -1.95 -11.92
C GLN A 199 10.65 -1.01 -12.99
N LEU A 200 11.42 0.03 -13.28
CA LEU A 200 11.08 1.08 -14.23
C LEU A 200 12.14 1.13 -15.33
N PRO A 201 11.99 0.32 -16.39
CA PRO A 201 12.96 0.31 -17.50
C PRO A 201 13.00 1.67 -18.19
N GLY A 202 14.20 2.11 -18.60
CA GLY A 202 14.42 3.36 -19.33
C GLY A 202 14.27 4.64 -18.52
N VAL A 203 13.91 4.57 -17.24
CA VAL A 203 13.84 5.74 -16.37
C VAL A 203 15.24 6.13 -15.92
N GLN A 204 15.68 7.33 -16.28
CA GLN A 204 17.01 7.86 -15.92
C GLN A 204 16.96 8.76 -14.68
N ASP A 205 15.82 9.41 -14.43
CA ASP A 205 15.63 10.29 -13.27
C ASP A 205 15.12 9.51 -12.06
N THR A 206 16.07 9.00 -11.28
CA THR A 206 15.79 8.26 -10.04
C THR A 206 15.11 9.13 -8.99
N THR A 207 15.36 10.45 -8.96
CA THR A 207 14.81 11.37 -7.97
C THR A 207 13.33 11.61 -8.23
N ALA A 208 12.94 11.85 -9.48
CA ALA A 208 11.54 12.00 -9.86
C ALA A 208 10.75 10.70 -9.60
N ALA A 209 11.32 9.54 -9.97
CA ALA A 209 10.71 8.24 -9.69
C ALA A 209 10.52 8.01 -8.18
N LYS A 210 11.53 8.32 -7.36
CA LYS A 210 11.46 8.20 -5.89
C LYS A 210 10.41 9.15 -5.29
N LYS A 211 10.29 10.39 -5.79
CA LYS A 211 9.29 11.36 -5.30
C LYS A 211 7.86 10.87 -5.54
N ILE A 212 7.61 10.23 -6.67
CA ILE A 212 6.26 9.74 -7.04
C ILE A 212 5.92 8.47 -6.27
N ILE A 213 6.84 7.53 -6.20
CA ILE A 213 6.67 6.28 -5.43
C ILE A 213 6.61 6.59 -3.93
N GLY A 214 7.45 7.52 -3.43
CA GLY A 214 7.56 7.86 -2.01
C GLY A 214 6.35 8.60 -1.43
N LYS A 215 5.53 9.26 -2.25
CA LYS A 215 4.25 9.83 -1.78
C LYS A 215 3.24 8.78 -1.29
N THR A 216 3.57 7.49 -1.45
CA THR A 216 2.72 6.35 -1.04
C THR A 216 2.82 6.03 0.45
N ALA A 217 3.84 6.54 1.14
CA ALA A 217 4.14 6.15 2.52
C ALA A 217 3.15 6.69 3.57
N ASN A 218 2.20 7.54 3.19
CA ASN A 218 1.20 8.12 4.09
C ASN A 218 -0.21 7.86 3.54
N LEU A 219 -0.60 6.60 3.45
CA LEU A 219 -2.02 6.23 3.26
C LEU A 219 -2.60 5.98 4.66
N GLU A 220 -3.33 6.97 5.13
CA GLU A 220 -4.31 6.84 6.21
C GLU A 220 -5.43 5.88 5.80
#